data_2411cf2e1f277be814fe26f1000754d8
#
_entry.id   2411cf2e1f277be814fe26f1000754d8
#
_cell.length_a   1.000
_cell.length_b   1.000
_cell.length_c   1.000
_cell.angle_alpha   90.00
_cell.angle_beta   90.00
_cell.angle_gamma   90.00
#
_symmetry.space_group_name_H-M   'P 1'
#
loop_
_entity.id
_entity.type
_entity.pdbx_description
1 polymer ?
#
loop_
_entity_poly.entity_id
_entity_poly.type
_entity_poly.pdbx_seq_one_letter_code
_entity_poly.pdbx_strand_id
1 'polypeptide(L)'
;MIASSALTPEELSAERSALVLGTMTWDDTQPEVNAAALRAGLDAGITLLDTADIYGDGASERAVGAALAELDDAERTRLRVQTKCGIVRANRATGVGTKHYDSSPAHIAASLAGSRERLGVETVDTLVIHRPDLLTDPETTVRAFLDAREAGHVGELGVSNLSVSRAQAYQAALRRLAGPESRLACVQVELGLHHRGLVEAEVLANHTAAPATGGAVGLGQWCRDEGVELQAWGPLGQGRYTGRAATESAADSSDEATVADTTQVVAELADRYGVSGEAVVLAWLTRLPWGVRPVIGTRAPERIAACAQQGRAAEAMTTEDWHRLWTAARGEKLP
;
A
#
# COMPACT_ATOMS: atom_id res chain seq x y z
N MET A 1 27.53 21.26 -6.12
CA MET A 1 27.53 19.97 -5.40
C MET A 1 26.86 20.21 -4.07
N ILE A 2 25.57 19.98 -3.97
CA ILE A 2 24.85 19.95 -2.69
C ILE A 2 24.82 18.48 -2.30
N ALA A 3 25.58 18.12 -1.27
CA ALA A 3 25.56 16.77 -0.70
C ALA A 3 24.14 16.55 -0.14
N SER A 4 23.38 15.68 -0.75
CA SER A 4 22.17 15.14 -0.17
C SER A 4 22.62 14.30 1.05
N SER A 5 22.49 14.88 2.25
CA SER A 5 22.65 14.11 3.49
C SER A 5 21.47 13.13 3.54
N ALA A 6 21.75 11.85 3.44
CA ALA A 6 20.74 10.82 3.68
C ALA A 6 20.20 11.03 5.11
N LEU A 7 18.89 11.23 5.22
CA LEU A 7 18.20 11.35 6.52
C LEU A 7 18.40 10.07 7.33
N THR A 8 18.54 10.21 8.63
CA THR A 8 18.62 9.07 9.54
C THR A 8 17.30 8.31 9.58
N PRO A 9 17.25 7.03 9.99
CA PRO A 9 16.01 6.27 10.14
C PRO A 9 14.97 6.94 11.05
N GLU A 10 15.40 7.71 12.05
CA GLU A 10 14.52 8.48 12.95
C GLU A 10 13.95 9.72 12.25
N GLU A 11 14.76 10.44 11.48
CA GLU A 11 14.29 11.58 10.68
C GLU A 11 13.34 11.12 9.57
N LEU A 12 13.62 10.00 8.91
CA LEU A 12 12.73 9.38 7.94
C LEU A 12 11.40 8.92 8.57
N SER A 13 11.41 8.51 9.83
CA SER A 13 10.19 8.13 10.57
C SER A 13 9.37 9.35 11.01
N ALA A 14 10.01 10.45 11.37
CA ALA A 14 9.33 11.68 11.81
C ALA A 14 8.66 12.45 10.66
N GLU A 15 9.17 12.31 9.43
CA GLU A 15 8.61 12.97 8.23
C GLU A 15 7.59 12.10 7.46
N ARG A 16 7.47 10.82 7.78
CA ARG A 16 6.54 9.92 7.08
C ARG A 16 5.11 10.11 7.57
N SER A 17 4.21 10.47 6.67
CA SER A 17 2.78 10.44 6.96
C SER A 17 2.33 9.03 7.37
N ALA A 18 1.41 8.93 8.30
CA ALA A 18 0.89 7.64 8.76
C ALA A 18 0.06 6.89 7.72
N LEU A 19 -0.30 7.54 6.61
CA LEU A 19 -1.12 7.02 5.53
C LEU A 19 -0.44 7.22 4.17
N VAL A 20 -0.85 6.40 3.19
CA VAL A 20 -0.54 6.56 1.77
C VAL A 20 -1.83 6.87 1.02
N LEU A 21 -1.82 7.79 0.08
CA LEU A 21 -2.96 8.07 -0.78
C LEU A 21 -2.89 7.22 -2.05
N GLY A 22 -3.72 6.18 -2.12
CA GLY A 22 -3.86 5.30 -3.27
C GLY A 22 -4.75 5.92 -4.35
N THR A 23 -4.31 5.85 -5.59
CA THR A 23 -4.95 6.51 -6.72
C THR A 23 -5.60 5.56 -7.72
N MET A 24 -5.83 4.30 -7.36
CA MET A 24 -6.39 3.28 -8.27
C MET A 24 -7.72 3.69 -8.91
N THR A 25 -8.51 4.52 -8.21
CA THR A 25 -9.81 5.03 -8.70
C THR A 25 -9.73 6.40 -9.36
N TRP A 26 -8.53 6.98 -9.50
CA TRP A 26 -8.35 8.27 -10.14
C TRP A 26 -8.51 8.13 -11.65
N ASP A 27 -9.13 9.15 -12.25
CA ASP A 27 -9.50 9.17 -13.64
C ASP A 27 -9.10 10.52 -14.25
N ASP A 28 -8.38 10.52 -15.35
CA ASP A 28 -7.90 11.71 -16.05
C ASP A 28 -9.04 12.57 -16.65
N THR A 29 -10.27 12.03 -16.66
CA THR A 29 -11.48 12.80 -17.03
C THR A 29 -12.09 13.61 -15.88
N GLN A 30 -11.55 13.51 -14.66
CA GLN A 30 -12.06 14.19 -13.47
C GLN A 30 -10.98 14.99 -12.72
N PRO A 31 -10.31 15.95 -13.37
CA PRO A 31 -9.15 16.63 -12.80
C PRO A 31 -9.47 17.39 -11.50
N GLU A 32 -10.63 18.04 -11.40
CA GLU A 32 -11.03 18.80 -10.21
C GLU A 32 -11.22 17.89 -8.98
N VAL A 33 -11.78 16.68 -9.18
CA VAL A 33 -11.97 15.71 -8.11
C VAL A 33 -10.61 15.18 -7.63
N ASN A 34 -9.69 14.91 -8.55
CA ASN A 34 -8.35 14.44 -8.23
C ASN A 34 -7.53 15.50 -7.50
N ALA A 35 -7.58 16.76 -7.97
CA ALA A 35 -6.92 17.89 -7.32
C ALA A 35 -7.46 18.13 -5.90
N ALA A 36 -8.77 18.07 -5.70
CA ALA A 36 -9.38 18.19 -4.38
C ALA A 36 -8.94 17.06 -3.44
N ALA A 37 -8.86 15.82 -3.93
CA ALA A 37 -8.37 14.70 -3.17
C ALA A 37 -6.88 14.85 -2.79
N LEU A 38 -6.04 15.35 -3.72
CA LEU A 38 -4.63 15.61 -3.45
C LEU A 38 -4.44 16.67 -2.36
N ARG A 39 -5.16 17.80 -2.45
CA ARG A 39 -5.11 18.87 -1.44
C ARG A 39 -5.57 18.36 -0.08
N ALA A 40 -6.68 17.61 -0.01
CA ALA A 40 -7.12 17.00 1.23
C ALA A 40 -6.10 16.02 1.81
N GLY A 41 -5.38 15.29 0.95
CA GLY A 41 -4.25 14.45 1.36
C GLY A 41 -3.12 15.26 1.99
N LEU A 42 -2.70 16.36 1.34
CA LEU A 42 -1.67 17.27 1.86
C LEU A 42 -2.08 17.90 3.18
N ASP A 43 -3.34 18.35 3.30
CA ASP A 43 -3.92 18.91 4.54
C ASP A 43 -3.93 17.88 5.68
N ALA A 44 -4.14 16.61 5.33
CA ALA A 44 -4.06 15.48 6.25
C ALA A 44 -2.61 15.01 6.54
N GLY A 45 -1.61 15.69 6.01
CA GLY A 45 -0.21 15.36 6.18
C GLY A 45 0.26 14.14 5.36
N ILE A 46 -0.51 13.69 4.38
CA ILE A 46 -0.12 12.58 3.50
C ILE A 46 0.90 13.07 2.47
N THR A 47 2.05 12.42 2.42
CA THR A 47 3.19 12.79 1.59
C THR A 47 3.59 11.71 0.56
N LEU A 48 2.86 10.60 0.48
CA LEU A 48 3.12 9.54 -0.49
C LEU A 48 1.85 9.22 -1.29
N LEU A 49 1.98 9.30 -2.61
CA LEU A 49 0.97 8.86 -3.56
C LEU A 49 1.34 7.46 -4.07
N ASP A 50 0.34 6.57 -4.15
CA ASP A 50 0.49 5.20 -4.65
C ASP A 50 -0.36 4.98 -5.89
N THR A 51 0.29 4.76 -7.03
CA THR A 51 -0.34 4.48 -8.31
C THR A 51 0.17 3.17 -8.92
N ALA A 52 -0.16 2.88 -10.17
CA ALA A 52 0.40 1.79 -10.97
C ALA A 52 0.16 2.02 -12.46
N ASP A 53 1.03 1.47 -13.31
CA ASP A 53 0.95 1.54 -14.76
C ASP A 53 -0.34 0.95 -15.34
N ILE A 54 -0.91 -0.05 -14.66
CA ILE A 54 -2.14 -0.74 -15.09
C ILE A 54 -3.44 -0.08 -14.61
N TYR A 55 -3.39 0.90 -13.69
CA TYR A 55 -4.61 1.52 -13.16
C TYR A 55 -5.29 2.38 -14.23
N GLY A 56 -6.50 1.96 -14.64
CA GLY A 56 -7.23 2.61 -15.73
C GLY A 56 -6.42 2.65 -17.05
N ASP A 57 -5.57 1.65 -17.32
CA ASP A 57 -4.66 1.63 -18.47
C ASP A 57 -3.82 2.94 -18.57
N GLY A 58 -3.26 3.36 -17.43
CA GLY A 58 -2.45 4.56 -17.28
C GLY A 58 -3.23 5.85 -17.00
N ALA A 59 -4.55 5.83 -16.98
CA ALA A 59 -5.37 7.00 -16.65
C ALA A 59 -5.09 7.52 -15.24
N SER A 60 -4.88 6.62 -14.27
CA SER A 60 -4.52 7.01 -12.91
C SER A 60 -3.20 7.77 -12.84
N GLU A 61 -2.17 7.30 -13.54
CA GLU A 61 -0.88 8.02 -13.59
C GLU A 61 -0.99 9.38 -14.28
N ARG A 62 -1.75 9.48 -15.40
CA ARG A 62 -2.03 10.77 -16.03
C ARG A 62 -2.80 11.72 -15.11
N ALA A 63 -3.78 11.21 -14.37
CA ALA A 63 -4.53 11.99 -13.38
C ALA A 63 -3.63 12.49 -12.24
N VAL A 64 -2.71 11.66 -11.76
CA VAL A 64 -1.69 12.07 -10.77
C VAL A 64 -0.77 13.13 -11.36
N GLY A 65 -0.25 12.93 -12.56
CA GLY A 65 0.62 13.90 -13.23
C GLY A 65 -0.05 15.28 -13.41
N ALA A 66 -1.30 15.29 -13.86
CA ALA A 66 -2.08 16.52 -13.98
C ALA A 66 -2.29 17.22 -12.62
N ALA A 67 -2.62 16.47 -11.56
CA ALA A 67 -2.80 17.03 -10.23
C ALA A 67 -1.48 17.55 -9.63
N LEU A 68 -0.36 16.88 -9.87
CA LEU A 68 0.97 17.35 -9.46
C LEU A 68 1.40 18.65 -10.15
N ALA A 69 1.00 18.85 -11.40
CA ALA A 69 1.33 20.06 -12.17
C ALA A 69 0.60 21.32 -11.68
N GLU A 70 -0.47 21.14 -10.87
CA GLU A 70 -1.21 22.26 -10.26
C GLU A 70 -0.63 22.71 -8.91
N LEU A 71 0.34 21.98 -8.36
CA LEU A 71 0.95 22.28 -7.06
C LEU A 71 2.04 23.33 -7.21
N ASP A 72 2.20 24.16 -6.17
CA ASP A 72 3.39 24.98 -6.06
C ASP A 72 4.65 24.17 -5.68
N ASP A 73 5.81 24.78 -5.79
CA ASP A 73 7.10 24.12 -5.52
C ASP A 73 7.21 23.60 -4.09
N ALA A 74 6.62 24.30 -3.11
CA ALA A 74 6.67 23.91 -1.70
C ALA A 74 5.78 22.68 -1.44
N GLU A 75 4.58 22.65 -2.00
CA GLU A 75 3.68 21.51 -1.96
C GLU A 75 4.29 20.31 -2.70
N ARG A 76 4.85 20.55 -3.89
CA ARG A 76 5.43 19.50 -4.75
C ARG A 76 6.62 18.81 -4.09
N THR A 77 7.50 19.55 -3.41
CA THR A 77 8.67 19.01 -2.71
C THR A 77 8.30 18.10 -1.53
N ARG A 78 7.13 18.26 -0.96
CA ARG A 78 6.63 17.41 0.14
C ARG A 78 6.14 16.04 -0.33
N LEU A 79 5.82 15.90 -1.62
CA LEU A 79 5.21 14.70 -2.16
C LEU A 79 6.23 13.77 -2.80
N ARG A 80 6.05 12.49 -2.51
CA ARG A 80 6.72 11.37 -3.18
C ARG A 80 5.68 10.57 -3.95
N VAL A 81 6.11 9.98 -5.06
CA VAL A 81 5.27 9.13 -5.90
C VAL A 81 5.86 7.73 -5.97
N GLN A 82 5.06 6.75 -5.58
CA GLN A 82 5.36 5.36 -5.90
C GLN A 82 4.43 4.85 -6.99
N THR A 83 4.99 4.18 -7.99
CA THR A 83 4.22 3.47 -9.01
C THR A 83 4.62 2.01 -9.06
N LYS A 84 3.82 1.21 -9.79
CA LYS A 84 4.04 -0.24 -9.85
C LYS A 84 4.09 -0.70 -11.30
N CYS A 85 4.88 -1.76 -11.55
CA CYS A 85 4.94 -2.44 -12.83
C CYS A 85 4.98 -3.97 -12.66
N GLY A 86 4.94 -4.72 -13.75
CA GLY A 86 5.10 -6.16 -13.74
C GLY A 86 3.79 -6.95 -13.89
N ILE A 87 2.65 -6.30 -14.15
CA ILE A 87 1.42 -6.96 -14.58
C ILE A 87 1.16 -6.61 -16.04
N VAL A 88 1.18 -7.61 -16.91
CA VAL A 88 0.78 -7.48 -18.32
C VAL A 88 -0.67 -7.92 -18.46
N ARG A 89 -1.56 -7.00 -18.85
CA ARG A 89 -2.98 -7.29 -19.03
C ARG A 89 -3.22 -7.94 -20.39
N ALA A 90 -4.18 -8.86 -20.45
CA ALA A 90 -4.66 -9.35 -21.73
C ALA A 90 -5.26 -8.17 -22.52
N ASN A 91 -4.75 -7.96 -23.74
CA ASN A 91 -5.21 -6.89 -24.62
C ASN A 91 -5.12 -7.35 -26.07
N ARG A 92 -6.29 -7.52 -26.71
CA ARG A 92 -6.38 -7.99 -28.11
C ARG A 92 -5.74 -6.99 -29.09
N ALA A 93 -5.76 -5.69 -28.79
CA ALA A 93 -5.20 -4.68 -29.69
C ALA A 93 -3.66 -4.76 -29.76
N THR A 94 -3.01 -5.16 -28.66
CA THR A 94 -1.55 -5.33 -28.60
C THR A 94 -1.11 -6.79 -28.85
N GLY A 95 -2.03 -7.70 -29.09
CA GLY A 95 -1.74 -9.12 -29.33
C GLY A 95 -1.47 -9.94 -28.07
N VAL A 96 -1.61 -9.36 -26.87
CA VAL A 96 -1.45 -10.08 -25.58
C VAL A 96 -2.69 -10.91 -25.30
N GLY A 97 -2.59 -12.24 -25.45
CA GLY A 97 -3.72 -13.16 -25.29
C GLY A 97 -4.08 -13.48 -23.85
N THR A 98 -3.12 -13.44 -22.93
CA THR A 98 -3.32 -13.88 -21.53
C THR A 98 -2.66 -12.89 -20.57
N LYS A 99 -3.36 -12.55 -19.47
CA LYS A 99 -2.76 -11.81 -18.37
C LYS A 99 -1.62 -12.63 -17.77
N HIS A 100 -0.45 -11.99 -17.61
CA HIS A 100 0.72 -12.63 -17.01
C HIS A 100 1.54 -11.61 -16.20
N TYR A 101 2.58 -12.08 -15.52
CA TYR A 101 3.50 -11.26 -14.77
C TYR A 101 4.87 -11.27 -15.47
N ASP A 102 5.48 -10.09 -15.58
CA ASP A 102 6.76 -9.91 -16.24
C ASP A 102 7.58 -8.86 -15.48
N SER A 103 8.65 -9.28 -14.84
CA SER A 103 9.64 -8.42 -14.19
C SER A 103 11.01 -8.45 -14.89
N SER A 104 11.01 -8.79 -16.19
CA SER A 104 12.20 -8.77 -17.01
C SER A 104 12.78 -7.36 -17.18
N PRO A 105 14.07 -7.23 -17.46
CA PRO A 105 14.72 -5.94 -17.70
C PRO A 105 14.02 -5.08 -18.78
N ALA A 106 13.59 -5.72 -19.86
CA ALA A 106 12.91 -5.03 -20.97
C ALA A 106 11.55 -4.46 -20.53
N HIS A 107 10.76 -5.26 -19.77
CA HIS A 107 9.46 -4.81 -19.28
C HIS A 107 9.62 -3.70 -18.23
N ILE A 108 10.54 -3.82 -17.28
CA ILE A 108 10.81 -2.78 -16.27
C ILE A 108 11.19 -1.46 -16.95
N ALA A 109 12.12 -1.49 -17.90
CA ALA A 109 12.55 -0.28 -18.60
C ALA A 109 11.40 0.39 -19.37
N ALA A 110 10.59 -0.38 -20.10
CA ALA A 110 9.45 0.13 -20.85
C ALA A 110 8.35 0.68 -19.94
N SER A 111 7.98 -0.05 -18.88
CA SER A 111 6.96 0.39 -17.93
C SER A 111 7.38 1.66 -17.18
N LEU A 112 8.63 1.71 -16.69
CA LEU A 112 9.14 2.89 -15.99
C LEU A 112 9.20 4.12 -16.89
N ALA A 113 9.63 3.97 -18.14
CA ALA A 113 9.64 5.07 -19.11
C ALA A 113 8.21 5.60 -19.35
N GLY A 114 7.24 4.72 -19.58
CA GLY A 114 5.85 5.10 -19.75
C GLY A 114 5.23 5.72 -18.49
N SER A 115 5.55 5.21 -17.30
CA SER A 115 5.09 5.79 -16.03
C SER A 115 5.62 7.21 -15.82
N ARG A 116 6.92 7.45 -16.08
CA ARG A 116 7.52 8.78 -15.99
C ARG A 116 6.87 9.78 -16.93
N GLU A 117 6.59 9.36 -18.16
CA GLU A 117 5.89 10.17 -19.15
C GLU A 117 4.48 10.54 -18.68
N ARG A 118 3.68 9.55 -18.22
CA ARG A 118 2.29 9.78 -17.76
C ARG A 118 2.23 10.63 -16.49
N LEU A 119 3.17 10.44 -15.57
CA LEU A 119 3.28 11.21 -14.32
C LEU A 119 3.88 12.60 -14.53
N GLY A 120 4.53 12.86 -15.66
CA GLY A 120 5.22 14.14 -15.93
C GLY A 120 6.42 14.37 -15.00
N VAL A 121 7.14 13.31 -14.61
CA VAL A 121 8.29 13.39 -13.70
C VAL A 121 9.57 12.84 -14.32
N GLU A 122 10.71 13.41 -13.96
CA GLU A 122 12.02 12.90 -14.40
C GLU A 122 12.40 11.62 -13.63
N THR A 123 12.08 11.57 -12.35
CA THR A 123 12.39 10.46 -11.45
C THR A 123 11.14 10.02 -10.72
N VAL A 124 10.87 8.72 -10.66
CA VAL A 124 9.88 8.11 -9.78
C VAL A 124 10.55 7.81 -8.43
N ASP A 125 9.97 8.22 -7.32
CA ASP A 125 10.59 8.00 -6.00
C ASP A 125 10.72 6.51 -5.68
N THR A 126 9.66 5.72 -5.92
CA THR A 126 9.68 4.28 -5.66
C THR A 126 9.01 3.49 -6.78
N LEU A 127 9.70 2.50 -7.34
CA LEU A 127 9.13 1.51 -8.24
C LEU A 127 8.82 0.23 -7.47
N VAL A 128 7.57 -0.23 -7.55
CA VAL A 128 7.11 -1.44 -6.86
C VAL A 128 6.88 -2.56 -7.88
N ILE A 129 7.46 -3.72 -7.66
CA ILE A 129 7.10 -4.93 -8.43
C ILE A 129 5.73 -5.40 -7.95
N HIS A 130 4.72 -5.28 -8.80
CA HIS A 130 3.29 -5.35 -8.45
C HIS A 130 2.83 -6.76 -8.05
N ARG A 131 3.40 -7.79 -8.69
CA ARG A 131 3.11 -9.22 -8.45
C ARG A 131 4.38 -10.05 -8.66
N PRO A 132 4.46 -11.23 -8.03
CA PRO A 132 5.61 -12.12 -8.24
C PRO A 132 5.62 -12.66 -9.68
N ASP A 133 6.68 -12.40 -10.41
CA ASP A 133 7.00 -13.10 -11.64
C ASP A 133 7.86 -14.33 -11.29
N LEU A 134 7.34 -15.53 -11.56
CA LEU A 134 8.02 -16.78 -11.22
C LEU A 134 9.06 -17.19 -12.27
N LEU A 135 9.06 -16.55 -13.43
CA LEU A 135 9.94 -16.88 -14.55
C LEU A 135 11.20 -16.01 -14.57
N THR A 136 11.20 -14.87 -13.85
CA THR A 136 12.35 -13.99 -13.73
C THR A 136 12.98 -14.12 -12.34
N ASP A 137 14.28 -14.34 -12.31
CA ASP A 137 15.05 -14.38 -11.06
C ASP A 137 15.07 -12.98 -10.41
N PRO A 138 14.85 -12.87 -9.08
CA PRO A 138 14.90 -11.61 -8.36
C PRO A 138 16.16 -10.77 -8.60
N GLU A 139 17.33 -11.42 -8.75
CA GLU A 139 18.57 -10.71 -9.04
C GLU A 139 18.55 -10.02 -10.39
N THR A 140 17.97 -10.65 -11.41
CA THR A 140 17.80 -10.06 -12.75
C THR A 140 16.93 -8.80 -12.69
N THR A 141 15.83 -8.86 -11.95
CA THR A 141 14.94 -7.71 -11.71
C THR A 141 15.67 -6.59 -10.96
N VAL A 142 16.41 -6.94 -9.90
CA VAL A 142 17.19 -5.95 -9.12
C VAL A 142 18.27 -5.28 -9.97
N ARG A 143 18.97 -6.00 -10.85
CA ARG A 143 19.95 -5.41 -11.77
C ARG A 143 19.30 -4.38 -12.69
N ALA A 144 18.16 -4.70 -13.31
CA ALA A 144 17.43 -3.78 -14.15
C ALA A 144 16.97 -2.53 -13.39
N PHE A 145 16.54 -2.69 -12.14
CA PHE A 145 16.23 -1.57 -11.26
C PHE A 145 17.46 -0.71 -10.98
N LEU A 146 18.60 -1.31 -10.68
CA LEU A 146 19.85 -0.58 -10.38
C LEU A 146 20.35 0.20 -11.60
N ASP A 147 20.24 -0.35 -12.80
CA ASP A 147 20.55 0.34 -14.06
C ASP A 147 19.65 1.59 -14.24
N ALA A 148 18.35 1.44 -13.97
CA ALA A 148 17.40 2.55 -14.00
C ALA A 148 17.67 3.61 -12.93
N ARG A 149 18.12 3.20 -11.75
CA ARG A 149 18.51 4.09 -10.65
C ARG A 149 19.79 4.86 -10.98
N GLU A 150 20.77 4.22 -11.55
CA GLU A 150 22.01 4.86 -12.01
C GLU A 150 21.73 5.90 -13.11
N ALA A 151 20.75 5.62 -13.98
CA ALA A 151 20.25 6.58 -14.98
C ALA A 151 19.41 7.75 -14.39
N GLY A 152 19.14 7.75 -13.08
CA GLY A 152 18.35 8.81 -12.42
C GLY A 152 16.84 8.68 -12.61
N HIS A 153 16.34 7.55 -13.10
CA HIS A 153 14.93 7.37 -13.44
C HIS A 153 14.06 6.91 -12.25
N VAL A 154 14.68 6.31 -11.24
CA VAL A 154 14.00 5.78 -10.06
C VAL A 154 14.90 5.90 -8.83
N GLY A 155 14.30 6.10 -7.65
CA GLY A 155 15.01 6.20 -6.38
C GLY A 155 15.11 4.86 -5.65
N GLU A 156 13.98 4.27 -5.30
CA GLU A 156 13.87 3.11 -4.43
C GLU A 156 13.10 1.96 -5.06
N LEU A 157 13.38 0.73 -4.60
CA LEU A 157 12.68 -0.49 -5.02
C LEU A 157 11.75 -0.98 -3.90
N GLY A 158 10.48 -1.22 -4.24
CA GLY A 158 9.51 -1.93 -3.42
C GLY A 158 9.03 -3.20 -4.10
N VAL A 159 8.32 -4.04 -3.35
CA VAL A 159 7.66 -5.24 -3.87
C VAL A 159 6.24 -5.36 -3.34
N SER A 160 5.36 -6.05 -4.05
CA SER A 160 3.96 -6.21 -3.65
C SER A 160 3.48 -7.63 -3.86
N ASN A 161 2.67 -8.12 -2.90
CA ASN A 161 2.02 -9.43 -2.97
C ASN A 161 3.00 -10.61 -3.07
N LEU A 162 4.17 -10.51 -2.48
CA LEU A 162 5.18 -11.55 -2.43
C LEU A 162 5.09 -12.35 -1.12
N SER A 163 5.52 -13.61 -1.18
CA SER A 163 5.82 -14.38 0.03
C SER A 163 7.04 -13.83 0.75
N VAL A 164 7.18 -14.13 2.04
CA VAL A 164 8.36 -13.75 2.83
C VAL A 164 9.65 -14.20 2.15
N SER A 165 9.73 -15.47 1.73
CA SER A 165 10.93 -16.02 1.09
C SER A 165 11.30 -15.30 -0.21
N ARG A 166 10.30 -14.88 -1.00
CA ARG A 166 10.57 -14.15 -2.23
C ARG A 166 10.99 -12.70 -1.95
N ALA A 167 10.37 -12.04 -0.98
CA ALA A 167 10.81 -10.70 -0.53
C ALA A 167 12.26 -10.74 0.01
N GLN A 168 12.61 -11.77 0.77
CA GLN A 168 13.99 -12.03 1.22
C GLN A 168 14.98 -12.23 0.06
N ALA A 169 14.57 -12.90 -1.01
CA ALA A 169 15.40 -13.07 -2.20
C ALA A 169 15.69 -11.73 -2.90
N TYR A 170 14.68 -10.84 -3.03
CA TYR A 170 14.89 -9.47 -3.53
C TYR A 170 15.81 -8.66 -2.61
N GLN A 171 15.59 -8.74 -1.29
CA GLN A 171 16.44 -8.06 -0.30
C GLN A 171 17.90 -8.53 -0.37
N ALA A 172 18.10 -9.84 -0.45
CA ALA A 172 19.44 -10.42 -0.57
C ALA A 172 20.14 -10.01 -1.87
N ALA A 173 19.43 -10.00 -2.99
CA ALA A 173 19.96 -9.53 -4.27
C ALA A 173 20.33 -8.04 -4.21
N LEU A 174 19.49 -7.21 -3.60
CA LEU A 174 19.75 -5.78 -3.45
C LEU A 174 21.02 -5.52 -2.61
N ARG A 175 21.17 -6.21 -1.48
CA ARG A 175 22.38 -6.12 -0.64
C ARG A 175 23.67 -6.59 -1.36
N ARG A 176 23.55 -7.67 -2.11
CA ARG A 176 24.70 -8.20 -2.86
C ARG A 176 25.17 -7.26 -3.95
N LEU A 177 24.24 -6.58 -4.63
CA LEU A 177 24.54 -5.76 -5.80
C LEU A 177 24.79 -4.29 -5.49
N ALA A 178 24.14 -3.74 -4.44
CA ALA A 178 24.18 -2.32 -4.11
C ALA A 178 24.77 -2.01 -2.72
N GLY A 179 25.22 -3.04 -2.00
CA GLY A 179 25.87 -2.90 -0.70
C GLY A 179 25.00 -3.32 0.48
N PRO A 180 25.62 -3.67 1.63
CA PRO A 180 24.95 -4.31 2.77
C PRO A 180 23.83 -3.45 3.41
N GLU A 181 23.92 -2.14 3.33
CA GLU A 181 22.94 -1.20 3.87
C GLU A 181 21.72 -1.01 2.95
N SER A 182 21.77 -1.57 1.72
CA SER A 182 20.67 -1.45 0.77
C SER A 182 19.48 -2.30 1.22
N ARG A 183 18.28 -1.69 1.16
CA ARG A 183 17.04 -2.36 1.54
C ARG A 183 15.91 -2.03 0.57
N LEU A 184 14.91 -2.91 0.55
CA LEU A 184 13.63 -2.61 -0.08
C LEU A 184 12.98 -1.42 0.65
N ALA A 185 12.35 -0.51 -0.10
CA ALA A 185 11.60 0.60 0.47
C ALA A 185 10.34 0.09 1.18
N CYS A 186 9.62 -0.81 0.52
CA CYS A 186 8.38 -1.35 1.06
C CYS A 186 8.07 -2.77 0.58
N VAL A 187 7.23 -3.44 1.37
CA VAL A 187 6.42 -4.58 0.94
C VAL A 187 4.96 -4.17 1.07
N GLN A 188 4.21 -4.22 -0.04
CA GLN A 188 2.80 -3.84 -0.06
C GLN A 188 1.93 -5.08 -0.24
N VAL A 189 1.00 -5.33 0.69
CA VAL A 189 0.11 -6.52 0.69
C VAL A 189 -1.33 -6.12 1.02
N GLU A 190 -2.29 -6.99 0.66
CA GLU A 190 -3.65 -6.84 1.17
C GLU A 190 -3.68 -7.13 2.67
N LEU A 191 -4.18 -6.17 3.44
CA LEU A 191 -4.32 -6.34 4.88
C LEU A 191 -5.41 -5.41 5.42
N GLY A 192 -6.34 -5.98 6.16
CA GLY A 192 -7.48 -5.28 6.77
C GLY A 192 -8.30 -6.22 7.63
N LEU A 193 -9.30 -5.71 8.32
CA LEU A 193 -10.22 -6.54 9.12
C LEU A 193 -10.95 -7.61 8.29
N HIS A 194 -11.16 -7.38 6.98
CA HIS A 194 -11.74 -8.34 6.04
C HIS A 194 -10.70 -9.33 5.48
N HIS A 195 -9.42 -8.96 5.47
CA HIS A 195 -8.30 -9.77 4.96
C HIS A 195 -7.19 -9.88 6.02
N ARG A 196 -7.42 -10.75 7.01
CA ARG A 196 -6.62 -10.87 8.23
C ARG A 196 -5.52 -11.94 8.18
N GLY A 197 -5.37 -12.64 7.05
CA GLY A 197 -4.52 -13.82 6.95
C GLY A 197 -3.11 -13.65 7.51
N LEU A 198 -2.52 -12.45 7.36
CA LEU A 198 -1.20 -12.14 7.91
C LEU A 198 -1.17 -12.16 9.45
N VAL A 199 -2.21 -11.62 10.10
CA VAL A 199 -2.34 -11.59 11.57
C VAL A 199 -2.74 -12.96 12.10
N GLU A 200 -3.69 -13.61 11.43
CA GLU A 200 -4.17 -14.95 11.81
C GLU A 200 -3.05 -16.00 11.77
N ALA A 201 -2.18 -15.93 10.77
CA ALA A 201 -1.06 -16.85 10.61
C ALA A 201 -0.11 -16.85 11.80
N GLU A 202 0.11 -15.70 12.46
CA GLU A 202 0.99 -15.60 13.63
C GLU A 202 0.40 -16.30 14.86
N VAL A 203 -0.91 -16.15 15.08
CA VAL A 203 -1.59 -16.71 16.25
C VAL A 203 -1.95 -18.18 16.06
N LEU A 204 -2.27 -18.58 14.83
CA LEU A 204 -2.67 -19.95 14.49
C LEU A 204 -1.49 -20.84 14.05
N ALA A 205 -0.25 -20.41 14.21
CA ALA A 205 0.93 -21.11 13.70
C ALA A 205 1.03 -22.58 14.18
N ASN A 206 0.46 -22.92 15.34
CA ASN A 206 0.42 -24.28 15.89
C ASN A 206 -1.03 -24.77 16.16
N HIS A 207 -2.00 -24.28 15.41
CA HIS A 207 -3.41 -24.63 15.58
C HIS A 207 -3.93 -25.43 14.39
N THR A 208 -4.89 -26.33 14.61
CA THR A 208 -5.49 -27.16 13.54
C THR A 208 -6.26 -26.34 12.49
N ALA A 209 -6.73 -25.15 12.87
CA ALA A 209 -7.35 -24.17 11.97
C ALA A 209 -6.34 -23.23 11.31
N ALA A 210 -5.02 -23.51 11.37
CA ALA A 210 -4.02 -22.68 10.72
C ALA A 210 -4.39 -22.48 9.24
N PRO A 211 -4.53 -21.23 8.77
CA PRO A 211 -4.85 -20.99 7.40
C PRO A 211 -3.75 -21.56 6.50
N ALA A 212 -4.12 -22.11 5.36
CA ALA A 212 -3.19 -22.60 4.33
C ALA A 212 -2.43 -21.42 3.66
N THR A 213 -2.11 -20.38 4.43
CA THR A 213 -1.50 -19.11 4.00
C THR A 213 0.01 -19.21 3.89
N GLY A 214 0.52 -20.36 3.49
CA GLY A 214 1.91 -20.77 3.47
C GLY A 214 3.01 -19.79 3.03
N GLY A 215 2.73 -18.53 2.73
CA GLY A 215 3.73 -17.59 2.24
C GLY A 215 3.82 -16.27 3.02
N ALA A 216 2.87 -15.99 3.91
CA ALA A 216 2.78 -14.71 4.59
C ALA A 216 3.21 -14.75 6.08
N VAL A 217 3.37 -15.95 6.66
CA VAL A 217 3.83 -16.13 8.04
C VAL A 217 5.17 -15.43 8.24
N GLY A 218 5.27 -14.59 9.27
CA GLY A 218 6.50 -13.86 9.60
C GLY A 218 6.77 -12.62 8.75
N LEU A 219 5.93 -12.26 7.76
CA LEU A 219 6.19 -11.13 6.88
C LEU A 219 6.24 -9.81 7.65
N GLY A 220 5.30 -9.58 8.57
CA GLY A 220 5.26 -8.34 9.35
C GLY A 220 6.48 -8.20 10.25
N GLN A 221 6.87 -9.28 10.94
CA GLN A 221 8.06 -9.28 11.78
C GLN A 221 9.32 -9.09 10.95
N TRP A 222 9.45 -9.78 9.82
CA TRP A 222 10.59 -9.63 8.91
C TRP A 222 10.72 -8.18 8.39
N CYS A 223 9.63 -7.55 7.96
CA CYS A 223 9.64 -6.16 7.52
C CYS A 223 10.17 -5.23 8.62
N ARG A 224 9.71 -5.42 9.86
CA ARG A 224 10.18 -4.65 11.01
C ARG A 224 11.67 -4.83 11.28
N ASP A 225 12.14 -6.07 11.30
CA ASP A 225 13.53 -6.41 11.62
C ASP A 225 14.50 -5.89 10.55
N GLU A 226 14.07 -5.86 9.28
CA GLU A 226 14.84 -5.38 8.14
C GLU A 226 14.72 -3.86 7.91
N GLY A 227 13.84 -3.17 8.65
CA GLY A 227 13.54 -1.75 8.44
C GLY A 227 12.84 -1.48 7.10
N VAL A 228 12.11 -2.47 6.58
CA VAL A 228 11.31 -2.39 5.35
C VAL A 228 9.89 -1.94 5.71
N GLU A 229 9.34 -0.95 5.03
CA GLU A 229 7.98 -0.48 5.28
C GLU A 229 6.94 -1.54 4.87
N LEU A 230 6.03 -1.91 5.77
CA LEU A 230 4.88 -2.75 5.45
C LEU A 230 3.68 -1.88 5.10
N GLN A 231 3.27 -1.89 3.84
CA GLN A 231 2.10 -1.15 3.37
C GLN A 231 0.90 -2.09 3.22
N ALA A 232 -0.27 -1.63 3.69
CA ALA A 232 -1.52 -2.37 3.61
C ALA A 232 -2.42 -1.76 2.53
N TRP A 233 -2.60 -2.44 1.37
CA TRP A 233 -3.59 -2.03 0.41
C TRP A 233 -4.97 -2.62 0.75
N GLY A 234 -6.05 -1.93 0.36
CA GLY A 234 -7.42 -2.32 0.67
C GLY A 234 -7.80 -2.29 2.16
N PRO A 235 -7.21 -1.45 3.02
CA PRO A 235 -7.30 -1.56 4.48
C PRO A 235 -8.74 -1.40 5.02
N LEU A 236 -9.60 -0.72 4.27
CA LEU A 236 -11.01 -0.46 4.64
C LEU A 236 -12.01 -1.44 3.99
N GLY A 237 -11.56 -2.38 3.14
CA GLY A 237 -12.46 -3.30 2.43
C GLY A 237 -13.59 -2.57 1.70
N GLN A 238 -13.29 -1.49 1.00
CA GLN A 238 -14.24 -0.60 0.32
C GLN A 238 -15.30 0.05 1.25
N GLY A 239 -14.97 0.22 2.52
CA GLY A 239 -15.86 0.80 3.53
C GLY A 239 -16.77 -0.22 4.21
N ARG A 240 -16.47 -1.50 4.10
CA ARG A 240 -17.28 -2.64 4.57
C ARG A 240 -17.80 -2.50 6.01
N TYR A 241 -16.99 -1.95 6.91
CA TYR A 241 -17.31 -1.85 8.34
C TYR A 241 -17.57 -0.41 8.82
N THR A 242 -17.70 0.54 7.90
CA THR A 242 -17.86 1.98 8.24
C THR A 242 -19.29 2.49 8.12
N GLY A 243 -20.28 1.57 8.13
CA GLY A 243 -21.72 1.92 8.03
C GLY A 243 -22.18 2.38 6.64
N ARG A 244 -21.35 2.20 5.60
CA ARG A 244 -21.74 2.47 4.22
C ARG A 244 -22.27 1.21 3.56
N ALA A 245 -23.28 1.37 2.68
CA ALA A 245 -23.71 0.28 1.82
C ALA A 245 -22.50 -0.22 0.99
N ALA A 246 -22.16 -1.49 1.13
CA ALA A 246 -21.16 -2.12 0.29
C ALA A 246 -21.59 -1.95 -1.18
N THR A 247 -20.66 -1.57 -2.06
CA THR A 247 -20.93 -1.67 -3.50
C THR A 247 -21.12 -3.16 -3.84
N GLU A 248 -21.96 -3.46 -4.81
CA GLU A 248 -22.32 -4.85 -5.21
C GLU A 248 -21.10 -5.77 -5.44
N SER A 249 -19.93 -5.19 -5.72
CA SER A 249 -18.65 -5.91 -5.86
C SER A 249 -18.05 -6.41 -4.54
N ALA A 250 -18.51 -5.95 -3.38
CA ALA A 250 -18.01 -6.36 -2.06
C ALA A 250 -18.83 -7.52 -1.45
N ALA A 251 -19.82 -8.01 -2.15
CA ALA A 251 -20.67 -9.15 -1.76
C ALA A 251 -19.97 -10.49 -2.06
N ASP A 252 -18.80 -10.72 -1.47
CA ASP A 252 -18.36 -12.08 -1.24
C ASP A 252 -19.11 -12.59 0.00
N SER A 253 -19.68 -13.78 -0.10
CA SER A 253 -20.66 -14.41 0.79
C SER A 253 -20.18 -14.73 2.21
N SER A 254 -19.29 -13.95 2.75
CA SER A 254 -18.92 -14.00 4.16
C SER A 254 -20.03 -13.35 4.95
N ASP A 255 -20.69 -14.18 5.67
CA ASP A 255 -21.65 -14.00 6.73
C ASP A 255 -22.05 -12.52 7.00
N GLU A 256 -23.20 -12.09 6.45
CA GLU A 256 -23.77 -10.74 6.67
C GLU A 256 -23.85 -10.41 8.17
N ALA A 257 -24.06 -11.40 9.02
CA ALA A 257 -24.07 -11.25 10.48
C ALA A 257 -22.69 -10.79 11.00
N THR A 258 -21.60 -11.40 10.54
CA THR A 258 -20.24 -11.00 10.92
C THR A 258 -19.91 -9.56 10.51
N VAL A 259 -20.39 -9.15 9.33
CA VAL A 259 -20.22 -7.75 8.88
C VAL A 259 -21.03 -6.79 9.75
N ALA A 260 -22.28 -7.12 10.07
CA ALA A 260 -23.13 -6.32 10.92
C ALA A 260 -22.54 -6.18 12.33
N ASP A 261 -22.13 -7.29 12.95
CA ASP A 261 -21.50 -7.29 14.29
C ASP A 261 -20.22 -6.46 14.30
N THR A 262 -19.37 -6.61 13.29
CA THR A 262 -18.13 -5.81 13.17
C THR A 262 -18.44 -4.34 13.00
N THR A 263 -19.42 -3.99 12.16
CA THR A 263 -19.86 -2.60 11.94
C THR A 263 -20.38 -1.98 13.22
N GLN A 264 -21.14 -2.74 14.03
CA GLN A 264 -21.61 -2.29 15.33
C GLN A 264 -20.44 -2.00 16.29
N VAL A 265 -19.45 -2.90 16.39
CA VAL A 265 -18.26 -2.70 17.22
C VAL A 265 -17.48 -1.47 16.75
N VAL A 266 -17.31 -1.28 15.45
CA VAL A 266 -16.64 -0.10 14.89
C VAL A 266 -17.39 1.18 15.29
N ALA A 267 -18.72 1.22 15.17
CA ALA A 267 -19.53 2.37 15.54
C ALA A 267 -19.42 2.71 17.03
N GLU A 268 -19.53 1.71 17.92
CA GLU A 268 -19.39 1.88 19.37
C GLU A 268 -18.01 2.44 19.77
N LEU A 269 -16.94 1.97 19.12
CA LEU A 269 -15.59 2.45 19.37
C LEU A 269 -15.37 3.84 18.79
N ALA A 270 -15.92 4.14 17.61
CA ALA A 270 -15.88 5.46 17.00
C ALA A 270 -16.53 6.52 17.90
N ASP A 271 -17.72 6.23 18.41
CA ASP A 271 -18.42 7.09 19.37
C ASP A 271 -17.60 7.28 20.67
N ARG A 272 -17.08 6.19 21.23
CA ARG A 272 -16.28 6.22 22.46
C ARG A 272 -15.01 7.07 22.32
N TYR A 273 -14.34 6.99 21.18
CA TYR A 273 -13.08 7.71 20.93
C TYR A 273 -13.28 9.10 20.33
N GLY A 274 -14.50 9.44 19.91
CA GLY A 274 -14.80 10.69 19.22
C GLY A 274 -14.10 10.81 17.88
N VAL A 275 -14.06 9.72 17.10
CA VAL A 275 -13.41 9.63 15.79
C VAL A 275 -14.33 8.96 14.77
N SER A 276 -13.93 8.91 13.51
CA SER A 276 -14.68 8.22 12.45
C SER A 276 -14.54 6.70 12.53
N GLY A 277 -15.47 5.97 11.92
CA GLY A 277 -15.37 4.51 11.76
C GLY A 277 -14.16 4.09 10.92
N GLU A 278 -13.82 4.88 9.89
CA GLU A 278 -12.61 4.69 9.10
C GLU A 278 -11.34 4.71 9.98
N ALA A 279 -11.27 5.67 10.89
CA ALA A 279 -10.15 5.81 11.82
C ALA A 279 -10.01 4.59 12.74
N VAL A 280 -11.11 4.05 13.25
CA VAL A 280 -11.12 2.85 14.10
C VAL A 280 -10.61 1.64 13.32
N VAL A 281 -11.09 1.42 12.09
CA VAL A 281 -10.64 0.29 11.25
C VAL A 281 -9.16 0.41 10.91
N LEU A 282 -8.66 1.60 10.59
CA LEU A 282 -7.25 1.84 10.30
C LEU A 282 -6.38 1.70 11.55
N ALA A 283 -6.87 2.12 12.72
CA ALA A 283 -6.17 1.98 13.99
C ALA A 283 -5.89 0.52 14.34
N TRP A 284 -6.76 -0.40 13.98
CA TRP A 284 -6.53 -1.83 14.16
C TRP A 284 -5.24 -2.29 13.46
N LEU A 285 -4.93 -1.75 12.28
CA LEU A 285 -3.71 -2.04 11.53
C LEU A 285 -2.49 -1.34 12.12
N THR A 286 -2.62 -0.05 12.40
CA THR A 286 -1.48 0.77 12.84
C THR A 286 -1.04 0.48 14.28
N ARG A 287 -1.86 -0.24 15.06
CA ARG A 287 -1.50 -0.79 16.37
C ARG A 287 -0.59 -2.01 16.29
N LEU A 288 -0.49 -2.66 15.14
CA LEU A 288 0.43 -3.78 14.97
C LEU A 288 1.88 -3.29 15.11
N PRO A 289 2.75 -4.03 15.84
CA PRO A 289 4.12 -3.60 16.11
C PRO A 289 5.01 -3.61 14.86
N TRP A 290 4.45 -3.95 13.70
CA TRP A 290 5.14 -4.02 12.41
C TRP A 290 5.25 -2.67 11.69
N GLY A 291 4.65 -1.61 12.23
CA GLY A 291 4.66 -0.29 11.59
C GLY A 291 3.87 -0.25 10.29
N VAL A 292 2.70 -0.90 10.27
CA VAL A 292 1.85 -0.97 9.07
C VAL A 292 1.40 0.41 8.64
N ARG A 293 1.57 0.73 7.36
CA ARG A 293 1.14 1.98 6.74
C ARG A 293 -0.01 1.72 5.76
N PRO A 294 -1.26 2.12 6.09
CA PRO A 294 -2.42 1.89 5.23
C PRO A 294 -2.40 2.74 3.96
N VAL A 295 -2.76 2.12 2.83
CA VAL A 295 -2.98 2.78 1.53
C VAL A 295 -4.48 3.00 1.37
N ILE A 296 -4.94 4.23 1.58
CA ILE A 296 -6.36 4.60 1.46
C ILE A 296 -6.70 4.94 0.01
N GLY A 297 -7.84 4.45 -0.49
CA GLY A 297 -8.21 4.56 -1.91
C GLY A 297 -9.38 5.50 -2.18
N THR A 298 -9.70 6.42 -1.27
CA THR A 298 -10.81 7.37 -1.45
C THR A 298 -10.38 8.66 -2.14
N ARG A 299 -11.27 9.26 -2.95
CA ARG A 299 -11.10 10.60 -3.54
C ARG A 299 -11.92 11.69 -2.82
N ALA A 300 -12.80 11.31 -1.89
CA ALA A 300 -13.64 12.25 -1.18
C ALA A 300 -12.83 12.93 -0.06
N PRO A 301 -12.68 14.28 -0.07
CA PRO A 301 -11.91 15.01 0.92
C PRO A 301 -12.32 14.75 2.35
N GLU A 302 -13.62 14.67 2.61
CA GLU A 302 -14.17 14.39 3.94
C GLU A 302 -13.80 12.99 4.45
N ARG A 303 -13.61 12.01 3.55
CA ARG A 303 -13.19 10.67 3.91
C ARG A 303 -11.69 10.58 4.13
N ILE A 304 -10.90 11.35 3.39
CA ILE A 304 -9.46 11.46 3.63
C ILE A 304 -9.24 12.05 5.02
N ALA A 305 -9.95 13.12 5.38
CA ALA A 305 -9.92 13.73 6.70
C ALA A 305 -10.40 12.75 7.80
N ALA A 306 -11.42 11.92 7.52
CA ALA A 306 -11.88 10.87 8.42
C ALA A 306 -10.79 9.81 8.67
N CYS A 307 -10.10 9.34 7.63
CA CYS A 307 -8.99 8.40 7.73
C CYS A 307 -7.81 8.98 8.52
N ALA A 308 -7.54 10.28 8.40
CA ALA A 308 -6.45 10.95 9.09
C ALA A 308 -6.58 10.94 10.63
N GLN A 309 -7.78 10.69 11.17
CA GLN A 309 -8.01 10.55 12.61
C GLN A 309 -7.47 9.23 13.20
N GLN A 310 -6.93 8.33 12.37
CA GLN A 310 -6.47 7.00 12.78
C GLN A 310 -5.43 7.02 13.90
N GLY A 311 -4.56 8.03 13.99
CA GLY A 311 -3.58 8.17 15.06
C GLY A 311 -4.25 8.33 16.44
N ARG A 312 -5.27 9.21 16.53
CA ARG A 312 -6.09 9.37 17.74
C ARG A 312 -6.81 8.09 18.14
N ALA A 313 -7.37 7.39 17.14
CA ALA A 313 -8.01 6.10 17.38
C ALA A 313 -7.01 5.05 17.89
N ALA A 314 -5.80 4.99 17.34
CA ALA A 314 -4.76 4.07 17.76
C ALA A 314 -4.26 4.33 19.18
N GLU A 315 -4.14 5.59 19.57
CA GLU A 315 -3.78 5.98 20.94
C GLU A 315 -4.88 5.60 21.96
N ALA A 316 -6.15 5.79 21.59
CA ALA A 316 -7.29 5.50 22.46
C ALA A 316 -7.61 3.99 22.54
N MET A 317 -7.28 3.23 21.52
CA MET A 317 -7.64 1.81 21.40
C MET A 317 -6.90 0.95 22.42
N THR A 318 -7.64 0.31 23.33
CA THR A 318 -7.08 -0.64 24.30
C THR A 318 -6.76 -1.98 23.63
N THR A 319 -5.96 -2.83 24.30
CA THR A 319 -5.71 -4.20 23.86
C THR A 319 -7.01 -5.00 23.74
N GLU A 320 -7.95 -4.81 24.67
CA GLU A 320 -9.26 -5.48 24.66
C GLU A 320 -10.08 -5.04 23.43
N ASP A 321 -10.14 -3.74 23.14
CA ASP A 321 -10.87 -3.20 21.97
C ASP A 321 -10.29 -3.71 20.66
N TRP A 322 -8.96 -3.82 20.56
CA TRP A 322 -8.27 -4.38 19.40
C TRP A 322 -8.66 -5.85 19.16
N HIS A 323 -8.67 -6.66 20.21
CA HIS A 323 -9.08 -8.07 20.12
C HIS A 323 -10.59 -8.21 19.89
N ARG A 324 -11.40 -7.31 20.45
CA ARG A 324 -12.85 -7.28 20.21
C ARG A 324 -13.17 -7.05 18.73
N LEU A 325 -12.49 -6.09 18.09
CA LEU A 325 -12.60 -5.85 16.64
C LEU A 325 -12.20 -7.09 15.84
N TRP A 326 -11.07 -7.70 16.21
CA TRP A 326 -10.58 -8.89 15.53
C TRP A 326 -11.57 -10.05 15.65
N THR A 327 -12.05 -10.34 16.87
CA THR A 327 -13.02 -11.42 17.14
C THR A 327 -14.33 -11.19 16.37
N ALA A 328 -14.85 -9.97 16.35
CA ALA A 328 -16.05 -9.62 15.59
C ALA A 328 -15.84 -9.86 14.09
N ALA A 329 -14.74 -9.33 13.53
CA ALA A 329 -14.42 -9.50 12.10
C ALA A 329 -14.09 -10.95 11.71
N ARG A 330 -13.67 -11.78 12.66
CA ARG A 330 -13.43 -13.20 12.48
C ARG A 330 -14.71 -14.03 12.48
N GLY A 331 -15.73 -13.61 13.23
CA GLY A 331 -16.99 -14.33 13.42
C GLY A 331 -16.90 -15.52 14.37
N GLU A 332 -15.73 -15.76 14.99
CA GLU A 332 -15.51 -16.84 15.94
C GLU A 332 -14.48 -16.43 17.02
N LYS A 333 -14.49 -17.15 18.13
CA LYS A 333 -13.53 -16.91 19.22
C LYS A 333 -12.09 -17.16 18.78
N LEU A 334 -11.19 -16.42 19.38
CA LEU A 334 -9.76 -16.69 19.27
C LEU A 334 -9.42 -18.01 20.01
N PRO A 335 -8.43 -18.78 19.55
CA PRO A 335 -8.01 -20.02 20.20
C PRO A 335 -7.44 -19.80 21.59
#